data_b95fb1d747a688f7d1d88ee7c07b9b17
#
_entry.id   b95fb1d747a688f7d1d88ee7c07b9b17
#
_cell.length_a   1.000
_cell.length_b   1.000
_cell.length_c   1.000
_cell.angle_alpha   90.00
_cell.angle_beta   90.00
_cell.angle_gamma   90.00
#
_symmetry.space_group_name_H-M   'P 1'
#
loop_
_entity.id
_entity.type
_entity.pdbx_description
1 polymer ?
#
loop_
_entity_poly.entity_id
_entity_poly.type
_entity_poly.pdbx_seq_one_letter_code
_entity_poly.pdbx_strand_id
1 'polypeptide(L)'
;MVAMDNESAECNSKFYWNNQAEKVTADISKYEDIEKYFENVNCVFHLAAESRIQPTIKNPVKAAQVNVVGTCNVLQASRVHGVHRVIYSSTSSAYGLANTPPLVETMPNDCLNPYSVTKVGGEELCKMYHHLFGTPTVIFRYFNVYGERQPLQGQYAPVVGIFQRQVDAGEPMTIVGDGLQRRDFTHVRDVVEANVLA
;
A
#
# COMPACT_ATOMS: atom_id res chain seq x y z
N MET A 1 -4.87 -10.95 -16.81
CA MET A 1 -4.56 -10.06 -15.66
C MET A 1 -3.98 -8.77 -16.19
N VAL A 2 -4.45 -7.62 -15.70
CA VAL A 2 -3.88 -6.30 -16.01
C VAL A 2 -3.05 -5.84 -14.80
N ALA A 3 -1.86 -5.33 -15.03
CA ALA A 3 -1.00 -4.71 -14.01
C ALA A 3 -0.83 -3.22 -14.37
N MET A 4 -1.26 -2.35 -13.46
CA MET A 4 -1.27 -0.89 -13.66
C MET A 4 -0.34 -0.21 -12.67
N ASP A 5 0.52 0.69 -13.16
CA ASP A 5 1.42 1.51 -12.35
C ASP A 5 1.76 2.80 -13.12
N ASN A 6 2.01 3.90 -12.44
CA ASN A 6 2.50 5.13 -13.09
C ASN A 6 4.03 5.27 -13.07
N GLU A 7 4.73 4.26 -12.56
CA GLU A 7 6.20 4.19 -12.47
C GLU A 7 6.85 5.39 -11.75
N SER A 8 6.10 6.05 -10.85
CA SER A 8 6.57 7.25 -10.14
C SER A 8 7.46 6.97 -8.93
N ALA A 9 7.65 5.70 -8.54
CA ALA A 9 8.45 5.34 -7.37
C ALA A 9 9.95 5.51 -7.65
N GLU A 10 10.54 6.62 -7.23
CA GLU A 10 11.95 6.98 -7.42
C GLU A 10 12.96 5.98 -6.80
N CYS A 11 12.49 5.11 -5.91
CA CYS A 11 13.34 4.11 -5.26
C CYS A 11 13.72 2.93 -6.16
N ASN A 12 13.04 2.75 -7.27
CA ASN A 12 13.25 1.64 -8.16
C ASN A 12 14.07 2.09 -9.38
N SER A 13 15.33 1.70 -9.43
CA SER A 13 16.13 1.81 -10.66
C SER A 13 15.57 0.90 -11.76
N LYS A 14 14.68 -0.03 -11.42
CA LYS A 14 14.12 -1.02 -12.32
C LYS A 14 12.73 -1.48 -11.84
N PHE A 15 11.72 -1.32 -12.67
CA PHE A 15 10.37 -1.85 -12.42
C PHE A 15 10.28 -3.31 -12.85
N TYR A 16 9.62 -4.13 -12.04
CA TYR A 16 9.41 -5.55 -12.29
C TYR A 16 7.99 -5.79 -12.78
N TRP A 17 7.82 -5.78 -14.08
CA TRP A 17 6.55 -6.16 -14.71
C TRP A 17 6.48 -7.68 -14.89
N ASN A 18 5.33 -8.26 -14.57
CA ASN A 18 5.07 -9.66 -14.85
C ASN A 18 4.77 -9.84 -16.35
N ASN A 19 5.56 -10.66 -17.02
CA ASN A 19 5.41 -10.92 -18.47
C ASN A 19 4.09 -11.59 -18.85
N GLN A 20 3.35 -12.17 -17.87
CA GLN A 20 2.05 -12.78 -18.09
C GLN A 20 0.89 -11.79 -17.85
N ALA A 21 1.18 -10.56 -17.48
CA ALA A 21 0.19 -9.51 -17.28
C ALA A 21 0.28 -8.46 -18.39
N GLU A 22 -0.87 -7.96 -18.81
CA GLU A 22 -0.95 -6.75 -19.63
C GLU A 22 -0.42 -5.57 -18.80
N LYS A 23 0.60 -4.89 -19.32
CA LYS A 23 1.18 -3.71 -18.68
C LYS A 23 0.41 -2.46 -19.08
N VAL A 24 -0.04 -1.69 -18.09
CA VAL A 24 -0.69 -0.39 -18.29
C VAL A 24 0.05 0.67 -17.48
N THR A 25 0.52 1.72 -18.15
CA THR A 25 1.07 2.91 -17.46
C THR A 25 -0.05 3.95 -17.32
N ALA A 26 -0.55 4.13 -16.09
CA ALA A 26 -1.65 5.07 -15.81
C ALA A 26 -1.58 5.57 -14.35
N ASP A 27 -2.18 6.72 -14.10
CA ASP A 27 -2.23 7.37 -12.78
C ASP A 27 -3.64 7.26 -12.18
N ILE A 28 -3.76 6.57 -11.05
CA ILE A 28 -5.05 6.39 -10.36
C ILE A 28 -5.70 7.69 -9.90
N SER A 29 -4.94 8.78 -9.77
CA SER A 29 -5.50 10.10 -9.44
C SER A 29 -6.33 10.71 -10.57
N LYS A 30 -6.28 10.13 -11.77
CA LYS A 30 -7.03 10.53 -12.96
C LYS A 30 -8.02 9.42 -13.34
N TYR A 31 -9.29 9.65 -13.10
CA TYR A 31 -10.33 8.66 -13.35
C TYR A 31 -10.36 8.19 -14.81
N GLU A 32 -10.21 9.13 -15.74
CA GLU A 32 -10.26 8.88 -17.17
C GLU A 32 -9.11 7.99 -17.68
N ASP A 33 -7.97 8.01 -16.98
CA ASP A 33 -6.81 7.20 -17.34
C ASP A 33 -7.03 5.72 -17.01
N ILE A 34 -7.86 5.41 -15.99
CA ILE A 34 -7.98 4.06 -15.43
C ILE A 34 -9.29 3.35 -15.73
N GLU A 35 -10.40 4.08 -15.87
CA GLU A 35 -11.77 3.55 -15.88
C GLU A 35 -11.98 2.42 -16.89
N LYS A 36 -11.51 2.58 -18.12
CA LYS A 36 -11.67 1.60 -19.21
C LYS A 36 -11.01 0.23 -18.94
N TYR A 37 -10.05 0.18 -18.03
CA TYR A 37 -9.35 -1.07 -17.69
C TYR A 37 -10.06 -1.91 -16.62
N PHE A 38 -11.21 -1.44 -16.14
CA PHE A 38 -12.04 -2.17 -15.17
C PHE A 38 -13.11 -3.02 -15.85
N GLU A 39 -13.29 -2.88 -17.16
CA GLU A 39 -14.23 -3.70 -17.92
C GLU A 39 -13.85 -5.18 -17.85
N ASN A 40 -14.82 -6.03 -17.49
CA ASN A 40 -14.66 -7.48 -17.29
C ASN A 40 -13.63 -7.88 -16.22
N VAL A 41 -13.34 -6.99 -15.25
CA VAL A 41 -12.48 -7.28 -14.11
C VAL A 41 -13.30 -7.86 -12.97
N ASN A 42 -12.90 -9.02 -12.45
CA ASN A 42 -13.56 -9.66 -11.32
C ASN A 42 -13.01 -9.19 -9.97
N CYS A 43 -11.72 -8.99 -9.86
CA CYS A 43 -11.06 -8.63 -8.61
C CYS A 43 -10.00 -7.54 -8.84
N VAL A 44 -9.94 -6.56 -7.94
CA VAL A 44 -8.95 -5.50 -7.94
C VAL A 44 -8.09 -5.60 -6.69
N PHE A 45 -6.78 -5.73 -6.86
CA PHE A 45 -5.78 -5.58 -5.80
C PHE A 45 -5.26 -4.15 -5.84
N HIS A 46 -5.71 -3.32 -4.91
CA HIS A 46 -5.36 -1.90 -4.87
C HIS A 46 -4.17 -1.65 -3.95
N LEU A 47 -2.95 -1.62 -4.54
CA LEU A 47 -1.68 -1.38 -3.84
C LEU A 47 -1.10 0.01 -4.13
N ALA A 48 -1.54 0.67 -5.22
CA ALA A 48 -1.03 1.95 -5.64
C ALA A 48 -1.23 3.03 -4.56
N ALA A 49 -0.15 3.70 -4.16
CA ALA A 49 -0.18 4.74 -3.14
C ALA A 49 1.15 5.53 -3.10
N GLU A 50 1.10 6.75 -2.58
CA GLU A 50 2.26 7.37 -1.95
C GLU A 50 2.50 6.66 -0.61
N SER A 51 3.47 5.74 -0.57
CA SER A 51 3.55 4.66 0.42
C SER A 51 4.54 4.90 1.57
N ARG A 52 5.14 6.09 1.69
CA ARG A 52 6.18 6.37 2.68
C ARG A 52 5.90 7.66 3.45
N ILE A 53 6.23 7.64 4.75
CA ILE A 53 5.96 8.73 5.67
C ILE A 53 6.69 10.01 5.23
N GLN A 54 8.00 9.95 4.99
CA GLN A 54 8.78 11.16 4.69
C GLN A 54 8.37 11.87 3.38
N PRO A 55 8.16 11.19 2.25
CA PRO A 55 7.60 11.83 1.06
C PRO A 55 6.23 12.46 1.28
N THR A 56 5.33 11.82 2.06
CA THR A 56 4.00 12.38 2.34
C THR A 56 4.04 13.59 3.26
N ILE A 57 5.02 13.69 4.16
CA ILE A 57 5.26 14.91 4.95
C ILE A 57 5.75 16.05 4.05
N LYS A 58 6.63 15.75 3.09
CA LYS A 58 7.14 16.76 2.14
C LYS A 58 6.06 17.28 1.20
N ASN A 59 5.13 16.42 0.78
CA ASN A 59 4.04 16.80 -0.11
C ASN A 59 2.72 16.11 0.31
N PRO A 60 2.04 16.63 1.35
CA PRO A 60 0.80 16.05 1.84
C PRO A 60 -0.37 16.20 0.85
N VAL A 61 -0.36 17.20 0.00
CA VAL A 61 -1.37 17.39 -1.05
C VAL A 61 -1.30 16.25 -2.06
N LYS A 62 -0.10 15.93 -2.55
CA LYS A 62 0.09 14.78 -3.45
C LYS A 62 -0.34 13.46 -2.79
N ALA A 63 0.00 13.27 -1.51
CA ALA A 63 -0.44 12.10 -0.76
C ALA A 63 -1.97 11.98 -0.72
N ALA A 64 -2.70 13.08 -0.47
CA ALA A 64 -4.15 13.10 -0.50
C ALA A 64 -4.71 12.82 -1.90
N GLN A 65 -4.15 13.43 -2.93
CA GLN A 65 -4.56 13.19 -4.31
C GLN A 65 -4.41 11.72 -4.72
N VAL A 66 -3.27 11.10 -4.43
CA VAL A 66 -3.03 9.70 -4.82
C VAL A 66 -3.79 8.75 -3.90
N ASN A 67 -3.64 8.89 -2.57
CA ASN A 67 -4.14 7.88 -1.64
C ASN A 67 -5.64 7.99 -1.36
N VAL A 68 -6.22 9.19 -1.43
CA VAL A 68 -7.67 9.39 -1.16
C VAL A 68 -8.44 9.50 -2.47
N VAL A 69 -8.09 10.48 -3.31
CA VAL A 69 -8.80 10.66 -4.59
C VAL A 69 -8.55 9.47 -5.52
N GLY A 70 -7.30 8.98 -5.62
CA GLY A 70 -6.99 7.80 -6.42
C GLY A 70 -7.72 6.54 -5.94
N THR A 71 -7.81 6.32 -4.62
CA THR A 71 -8.61 5.21 -4.07
C THR A 71 -10.10 5.38 -4.39
N CYS A 72 -10.63 6.60 -4.29
CA CYS A 72 -12.01 6.89 -4.69
C CYS A 72 -12.27 6.56 -6.17
N ASN A 73 -11.34 6.93 -7.06
CA ASN A 73 -11.42 6.61 -8.49
C ASN A 73 -11.43 5.10 -8.75
N VAL A 74 -10.54 4.35 -8.08
CA VAL A 74 -10.52 2.87 -8.18
C VAL A 74 -11.82 2.25 -7.71
N LEU A 75 -12.37 2.70 -6.59
CA LEU A 75 -13.65 2.22 -6.06
C LEU A 75 -14.82 2.60 -6.98
N GLN A 76 -14.81 3.81 -7.54
CA GLN A 76 -15.83 4.26 -8.47
C GLN A 76 -15.80 3.45 -9.78
N ALA A 77 -14.63 3.23 -10.37
CA ALA A 77 -14.48 2.38 -11.54
C ALA A 77 -14.93 0.94 -11.23
N SER A 78 -14.53 0.40 -10.08
CA SER A 78 -14.98 -0.93 -9.62
C SER A 78 -16.50 -1.03 -9.52
N ARG A 79 -17.15 -0.01 -8.96
CA ARG A 79 -18.60 0.06 -8.86
C ARG A 79 -19.28 0.10 -10.24
N VAL A 80 -18.82 0.98 -11.14
CA VAL A 80 -19.40 1.19 -12.47
C VAL A 80 -19.33 -0.09 -13.30
N HIS A 81 -18.21 -0.82 -13.23
CA HIS A 81 -17.99 -2.04 -13.99
C HIS A 81 -18.38 -3.33 -13.24
N GLY A 82 -18.99 -3.23 -12.06
CA GLY A 82 -19.49 -4.39 -11.33
C GLY A 82 -18.39 -5.34 -10.86
N VAL A 83 -17.23 -4.82 -10.45
CA VAL A 83 -16.13 -5.63 -9.89
C VAL A 83 -16.62 -6.38 -8.65
N HIS A 84 -16.37 -7.70 -8.62
CA HIS A 84 -16.85 -8.56 -7.54
C HIS A 84 -16.13 -8.34 -6.22
N ARG A 85 -14.87 -7.85 -6.21
CA ARG A 85 -14.12 -7.58 -4.99
C ARG A 85 -13.00 -6.58 -5.21
N VAL A 86 -12.84 -5.65 -4.26
CA VAL A 86 -11.68 -4.78 -4.17
C VAL A 86 -10.91 -5.12 -2.89
N ILE A 87 -9.64 -5.45 -3.01
CA ILE A 87 -8.74 -5.72 -1.88
C ILE A 87 -7.84 -4.50 -1.71
N TYR A 88 -8.02 -3.81 -0.60
CA TYR A 88 -7.32 -2.56 -0.30
C TYR A 88 -6.13 -2.79 0.65
N SER A 89 -4.95 -2.41 0.19
CA SER A 89 -3.72 -2.47 0.96
C SER A 89 -3.60 -1.24 1.87
N SER A 90 -4.01 -1.38 3.13
CA SER A 90 -3.84 -0.36 4.17
C SER A 90 -2.53 -0.56 4.96
N THR A 91 -2.43 -0.03 6.17
CA THR A 91 -1.18 0.06 6.92
C THR A 91 -1.37 -0.10 8.42
N SER A 92 -0.41 -0.75 9.08
CA SER A 92 -0.32 -0.78 10.55
C SER A 92 -0.04 0.62 11.15
N SER A 93 0.41 1.59 10.36
CA SER A 93 0.59 2.98 10.82
C SER A 93 -0.73 3.65 11.26
N ALA A 94 -1.87 3.05 10.95
CA ALA A 94 -3.18 3.47 11.45
C ALA A 94 -3.29 3.38 12.98
N TYR A 95 -2.56 2.46 13.61
CA TYR A 95 -2.64 2.23 15.06
C TYR A 95 -1.86 3.26 15.90
N GLY A 96 -0.91 3.99 15.30
CA GLY A 96 -0.13 5.03 15.96
C GLY A 96 0.65 4.58 17.19
N LEU A 97 0.70 5.43 18.20
CA LEU A 97 1.38 5.19 19.49
C LEU A 97 0.43 5.05 20.68
N ALA A 98 -0.82 5.48 20.54
CA ALA A 98 -1.81 5.41 21.62
C ALA A 98 -2.30 3.96 21.88
N ASN A 99 -2.17 3.07 20.90
CA ASN A 99 -2.60 1.68 21.02
C ASN A 99 -1.46 0.79 21.55
N THR A 100 -1.78 -0.05 22.53
CA THR A 100 -0.82 -0.98 23.15
C THR A 100 -0.95 -2.37 22.53
N PRO A 101 0.18 -3.00 22.12
CA PRO A 101 0.18 -4.39 21.63
C PRO A 101 -0.35 -5.39 22.67
N PRO A 102 -0.98 -6.51 22.23
CA PRO A 102 -1.21 -6.91 20.83
C PRO A 102 -2.28 -6.05 20.15
N LEU A 103 -1.98 -5.60 18.91
CA LEU A 103 -2.89 -4.76 18.14
C LEU A 103 -3.99 -5.61 17.50
N VAL A 104 -5.23 -5.11 17.51
CA VAL A 104 -6.40 -5.73 16.90
C VAL A 104 -7.18 -4.74 16.04
N GLU A 105 -7.96 -5.23 15.08
CA GLU A 105 -8.63 -4.43 14.06
C GLU A 105 -9.66 -3.43 14.62
N THR A 106 -10.20 -3.72 15.81
CA THR A 106 -11.21 -2.86 16.47
C THR A 106 -10.63 -1.68 17.24
N MET A 107 -9.31 -1.59 17.36
CA MET A 107 -8.65 -0.47 18.04
C MET A 107 -8.87 0.84 17.27
N PRO A 108 -8.97 1.98 18.00
CA PRO A 108 -9.15 3.28 17.38
C PRO A 108 -7.95 3.66 16.52
N ASN A 109 -8.20 4.41 15.46
CA ASN A 109 -7.13 4.97 14.64
C ASN A 109 -6.39 6.09 15.39
N ASP A 110 -5.07 6.05 15.36
CA ASP A 110 -4.16 7.09 15.91
C ASP A 110 -3.15 7.51 14.82
N CYS A 111 -3.64 8.28 13.85
CA CYS A 111 -2.87 8.66 12.68
C CYS A 111 -1.91 9.81 12.98
N LEU A 112 -0.59 9.54 12.95
CA LEU A 112 0.45 10.48 13.35
C LEU A 112 1.13 11.22 12.17
N ASN A 113 0.76 10.93 10.93
CA ASN A 113 1.39 11.51 9.74
C ASN A 113 0.45 11.46 8.53
N PRO A 114 0.73 12.23 7.45
CA PRO A 114 -0.13 12.28 6.28
C PRO A 114 -0.32 10.92 5.58
N TYR A 115 0.68 10.04 5.63
CA TYR A 115 0.56 8.69 5.07
C TYR A 115 -0.55 7.90 5.79
N SER A 116 -0.49 7.81 7.11
CA SER A 116 -1.50 7.07 7.89
C SER A 116 -2.88 7.68 7.75
N VAL A 117 -3.01 9.01 7.81
CA VAL A 117 -4.29 9.73 7.62
C VAL A 117 -4.90 9.39 6.25
N THR A 118 -4.12 9.47 5.18
CA THR A 118 -4.62 9.23 3.83
C THR A 118 -4.95 7.75 3.57
N LYS A 119 -4.21 6.81 4.18
CA LYS A 119 -4.52 5.38 4.08
C LYS A 119 -5.79 5.03 4.85
N VAL A 120 -5.99 5.57 6.04
CA VAL A 120 -7.24 5.41 6.80
C VAL A 120 -8.42 6.08 6.06
N GLY A 121 -8.19 7.22 5.42
CA GLY A 121 -9.19 7.82 4.52
C GLY A 121 -9.64 6.85 3.42
N GLY A 122 -8.72 6.08 2.84
CA GLY A 122 -9.03 5.00 1.90
C GLY A 122 -9.83 3.85 2.52
N GLU A 123 -9.54 3.47 3.79
CA GLU A 123 -10.36 2.48 4.51
C GLU A 123 -11.82 2.93 4.66
N GLU A 124 -12.02 4.20 5.04
CA GLU A 124 -13.37 4.77 5.20
C GLU A 124 -14.11 4.86 3.85
N LEU A 125 -13.40 5.16 2.76
CA LEU A 125 -13.97 5.09 1.41
C LEU A 125 -14.39 3.64 1.07
N CYS A 126 -13.57 2.64 1.33
CA CYS A 126 -13.92 1.24 1.12
C CYS A 126 -15.18 0.84 1.88
N LYS A 127 -15.26 1.19 3.16
CA LYS A 127 -16.46 0.94 4.00
C LYS A 127 -17.70 1.65 3.45
N MET A 128 -17.56 2.91 3.05
CA MET A 128 -18.65 3.69 2.48
C MET A 128 -19.15 3.09 1.15
N TYR A 129 -18.25 2.72 0.24
CA TYR A 129 -18.63 2.08 -1.03
C TYR A 129 -19.32 0.74 -0.82
N HIS A 130 -18.84 -0.04 0.17
CA HIS A 130 -19.51 -1.29 0.54
C HIS A 130 -20.92 -1.04 1.07
N HIS A 131 -21.07 -0.11 2.01
CA HIS A 131 -22.34 0.17 2.67
C HIS A 131 -23.38 0.79 1.73
N LEU A 132 -23.01 1.81 0.95
CA LEU A 132 -23.96 2.57 0.13
C LEU A 132 -24.21 1.93 -1.25
N PHE A 133 -23.19 1.30 -1.83
CA PHE A 133 -23.24 0.83 -3.20
C PHE A 133 -23.13 -0.70 -3.34
N GLY A 134 -22.94 -1.41 -2.24
CA GLY A 134 -22.77 -2.86 -2.25
C GLY A 134 -21.46 -3.34 -2.90
N THR A 135 -20.47 -2.47 -3.12
CA THR A 135 -19.19 -2.87 -3.69
C THR A 135 -18.39 -3.66 -2.65
N PRO A 136 -18.13 -4.96 -2.85
CA PRO A 136 -17.43 -5.75 -1.82
C PRO A 136 -15.98 -5.33 -1.67
N THR A 137 -15.56 -5.05 -0.43
CA THR A 137 -14.20 -4.63 -0.12
C THR A 137 -13.60 -5.47 1.00
N VAL A 138 -12.29 -5.76 0.90
CA VAL A 138 -11.48 -6.33 1.98
C VAL A 138 -10.33 -5.37 2.24
N ILE A 139 -10.04 -5.10 3.52
CA ILE A 139 -9.01 -4.14 3.93
C ILE A 139 -7.94 -4.89 4.72
N PHE A 140 -6.69 -4.83 4.25
CA PHE A 140 -5.54 -5.37 4.98
C PHE A 140 -4.68 -4.25 5.56
N ARG A 141 -4.41 -4.28 6.86
CA ARG A 141 -3.41 -3.44 7.53
C ARG A 141 -2.10 -4.19 7.64
N TYR A 142 -1.24 -4.07 6.65
CA TYR A 142 0.05 -4.77 6.62
C TYR A 142 1.04 -4.24 7.64
N PHE A 143 1.78 -5.17 8.27
CA PHE A 143 2.90 -4.89 9.18
C PHE A 143 4.22 -5.20 8.46
N ASN A 144 5.11 -4.22 8.37
CA ASN A 144 6.51 -4.31 7.91
C ASN A 144 6.80 -5.48 6.96
N VAL A 145 6.18 -5.48 5.79
CA VAL A 145 6.34 -6.54 4.78
C VAL A 145 7.79 -6.56 4.28
N TYR A 146 8.37 -7.75 4.26
CA TYR A 146 9.72 -7.99 3.75
C TYR A 146 9.75 -9.19 2.81
N GLY A 147 10.82 -9.33 2.02
CA GLY A 147 11.01 -10.47 1.14
C GLY A 147 11.64 -10.10 -0.18
N GLU A 148 11.48 -10.99 -1.15
CA GLU A 148 12.08 -10.87 -2.48
C GLU A 148 11.68 -9.57 -3.17
N ARG A 149 12.64 -8.90 -3.83
CA ARG A 149 12.47 -7.64 -4.56
C ARG A 149 12.20 -6.40 -3.70
N GLN A 150 12.39 -6.48 -2.38
CA GLN A 150 12.29 -5.29 -1.54
C GLN A 150 13.41 -4.28 -1.90
N PRO A 151 13.17 -2.96 -1.78
CA PRO A 151 14.23 -1.97 -1.96
C PRO A 151 15.36 -2.15 -0.94
N LEU A 152 16.62 -2.12 -1.41
CA LEU A 152 17.82 -2.27 -0.56
C LEU A 152 18.48 -0.93 -0.24
N GLN A 153 18.10 0.16 -0.93
CA GLN A 153 18.71 1.48 -0.82
C GLN A 153 17.66 2.58 -0.86
N GLY A 154 18.09 3.79 -0.44
CA GLY A 154 17.27 4.99 -0.48
C GLY A 154 16.26 5.08 0.68
N GLN A 155 15.49 6.16 0.67
CA GLN A 155 14.52 6.48 1.72
C GLN A 155 13.33 5.50 1.81
N TYR A 156 13.21 4.59 0.85
CA TYR A 156 12.14 3.59 0.77
C TYR A 156 12.59 2.20 1.24
N ALA A 157 13.88 1.99 1.49
CA ALA A 157 14.38 0.70 1.94
C ALA A 157 13.91 0.39 3.37
N PRO A 158 13.26 -0.76 3.61
CA PRO A 158 12.95 -1.22 4.97
C PRO A 158 14.23 -1.65 5.68
N VAL A 159 14.19 -1.70 7.03
CA VAL A 159 15.36 -2.05 7.84
C VAL A 159 15.98 -3.40 7.43
N VAL A 160 15.17 -4.40 7.09
CA VAL A 160 15.64 -5.71 6.62
C VAL A 160 16.47 -5.56 5.34
N GLY A 161 16.00 -4.76 4.38
CA GLY A 161 16.76 -4.49 3.14
C GLY A 161 18.04 -3.72 3.37
N ILE A 162 18.04 -2.73 4.28
CA ILE A 162 19.23 -1.97 4.65
C ILE A 162 20.28 -2.90 5.28
N PHE A 163 19.88 -3.72 6.25
CA PHE A 163 20.78 -4.64 6.93
C PHE A 163 21.33 -5.69 5.97
N GLN A 164 20.50 -6.25 5.07
CA GLN A 164 20.97 -7.18 4.05
C GLN A 164 22.06 -6.55 3.19
N ARG A 165 21.84 -5.35 2.68
CA ARG A 165 22.85 -4.63 1.88
C ARG A 165 24.14 -4.40 2.67
N GLN A 166 24.04 -4.01 3.94
CA GLN A 166 25.23 -3.76 4.78
C GLN A 166 26.01 -5.05 5.02
N VAL A 167 25.32 -6.15 5.32
CA VAL A 167 25.96 -7.46 5.48
C VAL A 167 26.67 -7.91 4.19
N ASP A 168 26.00 -7.79 3.04
CA ASP A 168 26.54 -8.17 1.73
C ASP A 168 27.77 -7.32 1.35
N ALA A 169 27.81 -6.07 1.81
CA ALA A 169 28.94 -5.14 1.61
C ALA A 169 30.07 -5.29 2.66
N GLY A 170 29.89 -6.13 3.68
CA GLY A 170 30.80 -6.22 4.82
C GLY A 170 30.81 -4.95 5.71
N GLU A 171 29.77 -4.15 5.64
CA GLU A 171 29.58 -2.93 6.43
C GLU A 171 28.91 -3.25 7.78
N PRO A 172 29.21 -2.49 8.85
CA PRO A 172 28.47 -2.59 10.10
C PRO A 172 26.99 -2.26 9.92
N MET A 173 26.08 -3.01 10.55
CA MET A 173 24.66 -2.69 10.57
C MET A 173 24.40 -1.41 11.38
N THR A 174 23.66 -0.47 10.80
CA THR A 174 23.33 0.82 11.42
C THR A 174 22.14 0.68 12.37
N ILE A 175 22.40 0.85 13.66
CA ILE A 175 21.34 0.93 14.67
C ILE A 175 21.00 2.39 14.93
N VAL A 176 19.73 2.77 14.77
CA VAL A 176 19.23 4.11 15.04
C VAL A 176 18.64 4.16 16.45
N GLY A 177 19.04 5.17 17.25
CA GLY A 177 18.60 5.31 18.64
C GLY A 177 19.26 4.29 19.56
N ASP A 178 18.49 3.73 20.49
CA ASP A 178 18.97 2.81 21.54
C ASP A 178 18.96 1.33 21.14
N GLY A 179 18.44 1.01 19.97
CA GLY A 179 18.33 -0.36 19.46
C GLY A 179 17.21 -1.20 20.13
N LEU A 180 16.37 -0.61 20.94
CA LEU A 180 15.28 -1.29 21.64
C LEU A 180 13.98 -1.33 20.84
N GLN A 181 13.97 -0.76 19.62
CA GLN A 181 12.79 -0.75 18.76
C GLN A 181 12.37 -2.17 18.37
N ARG A 182 11.09 -2.44 18.54
CA ARG A 182 10.47 -3.69 18.13
C ARG A 182 9.54 -3.45 16.96
N ARG A 183 9.52 -4.38 16.02
CA ARG A 183 8.60 -4.40 14.89
C ARG A 183 8.14 -5.82 14.63
N ASP A 184 6.90 -5.94 14.22
CA ASP A 184 6.36 -7.19 13.67
C ASP A 184 6.64 -7.23 12.17
N PHE A 185 7.16 -8.34 11.67
CA PHE A 185 7.55 -8.50 10.27
C PHE A 185 6.72 -9.60 9.63
N THR A 186 6.13 -9.31 8.47
CA THR A 186 5.33 -10.26 7.70
C THR A 186 6.05 -10.56 6.38
N HIS A 187 6.27 -11.85 6.08
CA HIS A 187 6.90 -12.21 4.83
C HIS A 187 5.95 -11.95 3.64
N VAL A 188 6.52 -11.50 2.50
CA VAL A 188 5.70 -11.14 1.33
C VAL A 188 4.84 -12.29 0.80
N ARG A 189 5.28 -13.55 0.97
CA ARG A 189 4.49 -14.73 0.57
C ARG A 189 3.23 -14.90 1.39
N ASP A 190 3.28 -14.63 2.69
CA ASP A 190 2.10 -14.68 3.58
C ASP A 190 1.12 -13.57 3.20
N VAL A 191 1.64 -12.38 2.84
CA VAL A 191 0.81 -11.28 2.31
C VAL A 191 0.12 -11.68 1.01
N VAL A 192 0.85 -12.30 0.08
CA VAL A 192 0.29 -12.77 -1.20
C VAL A 192 -0.78 -13.82 -0.95
N GLU A 193 -0.52 -14.81 -0.08
CA GLU A 193 -1.50 -15.84 0.26
C GLU A 193 -2.76 -15.24 0.88
N ALA A 194 -2.63 -14.31 1.83
CA ALA A 194 -3.76 -13.61 2.41
C ALA A 194 -4.61 -12.87 1.36
N ASN A 195 -3.96 -12.21 0.39
CA ASN A 195 -4.67 -11.52 -0.70
C ASN A 195 -5.40 -12.51 -1.64
N VAL A 196 -4.85 -13.69 -1.88
CA VAL A 196 -5.47 -14.71 -2.74
C VAL A 196 -6.66 -15.37 -2.05
N LEU A 197 -6.59 -15.53 -0.72
CA LEU A 197 -7.66 -16.12 0.08
C LEU A 197 -8.83 -15.17 0.35
N ALA A 198 -8.62 -13.85 0.24
CA ALA A 198 -9.61 -12.83 0.47
C ALA A 198 -10.56 -12.67 -0.71
#